data_1b35aba225e1bd4da3832a8ec3cd11b9
#
_entry.id   1b35aba225e1bd4da3832a8ec3cd11b9
#
_cell.length_a   1.000
_cell.length_b   1.000
_cell.length_c   1.000
_cell.angle_alpha   90.00
_cell.angle_beta   90.00
_cell.angle_gamma   90.00
#
_symmetry.space_group_name_H-M   'P 1'
#
loop_
_entity.id
_entity.type
_entity.pdbx_description
1 polymer ?
#
loop_
_entity_poly.entity_id
_entity_poly.type
_entity_poly.pdbx_seq_one_letter_code
_entity_poly.pdbx_strand_id
1 'polypeptide(L)'
;MIARFDPIVLALLGLVAAGLFQGYELYQDDRYNRRLRQIDTVKTEDDTDPRLMAAKAGRLASAGQWHKAVRLTLQAKAKAEGRIRQKLAYNLGTLYLHEAAKHWQQSGVWDYSRVVTLLGLARENLREAVRLDPDDLNARYNLEYALRIQPPPRESQPAKWQGHKSSVFATLPGAPRGGP
;
A
#
# COMPACT_ATOMS: atom_id res chain seq x y z
N MET A 1 32.83 38.96 32.36
CA MET A 1 33.65 38.90 31.13
C MET A 1 32.86 38.05 30.13
N ILE A 2 32.11 38.61 29.18
CA ILE A 2 31.39 37.89 28.14
C ILE A 2 32.42 37.68 27.02
N ALA A 3 32.80 36.41 26.78
CA ALA A 3 33.70 36.08 25.67
C ALA A 3 33.00 36.45 24.35
N ARG A 4 33.50 37.44 23.64
CA ARG A 4 33.08 37.80 22.27
C ARG A 4 33.71 36.72 21.36
N PHE A 5 32.91 35.71 20.95
CA PHE A 5 33.36 34.83 19.89
C PHE A 5 33.39 35.58 18.57
N ASP A 6 34.50 35.40 17.86
CA ASP A 6 34.70 35.97 16.54
C ASP A 6 33.61 35.45 15.59
N PRO A 7 32.83 36.30 14.91
CA PRO A 7 31.76 35.88 14.01
C PRO A 7 32.25 34.96 12.89
N ILE A 8 33.51 35.04 12.51
CA ILE A 8 34.14 34.16 11.50
C ILE A 8 34.28 32.75 12.06
N VAL A 9 34.67 32.59 13.34
CA VAL A 9 34.78 31.27 13.99
C VAL A 9 33.42 30.63 14.11
N LEU A 10 32.38 31.39 14.46
CA LEU A 10 31.02 30.88 14.53
C LEU A 10 30.50 30.45 13.15
N ALA A 11 30.79 31.21 12.11
CA ALA A 11 30.43 30.83 10.74
C ALA A 11 31.15 29.55 10.27
N LEU A 12 32.42 29.39 10.56
CA LEU A 12 33.16 28.19 10.24
C LEU A 12 32.67 26.97 11.00
N LEU A 13 32.35 27.11 12.29
CA LEU A 13 31.72 26.02 13.08
C LEU A 13 30.38 25.63 12.52
N GLY A 14 29.56 26.59 12.09
CA GLY A 14 28.27 26.33 11.43
C GLY A 14 28.41 25.55 10.12
N LEU A 15 29.40 25.92 9.29
CA LEU A 15 29.70 25.21 8.05
C LEU A 15 30.18 23.78 8.30
N VAL A 16 31.05 23.57 9.28
CA VAL A 16 31.51 22.23 9.67
C VAL A 16 30.35 21.38 10.19
N ALA A 17 29.51 21.95 11.04
CA ALA A 17 28.34 21.24 11.58
C ALA A 17 27.35 20.87 10.45
N ALA A 18 27.08 21.77 9.51
CA ALA A 18 26.24 21.51 8.34
C ALA A 18 26.87 20.42 7.44
N GLY A 19 28.15 20.45 7.20
CA GLY A 19 28.87 19.42 6.43
C GLY A 19 28.82 18.05 7.08
N LEU A 20 29.00 17.98 8.41
CA LEU A 20 28.87 16.73 9.17
C LEU A 20 27.44 16.17 9.13
N PHE A 21 26.44 17.04 9.26
CA PHE A 21 25.03 16.67 9.19
C PHE A 21 24.68 16.11 7.80
N GLN A 22 25.07 16.79 6.72
CA GLN A 22 24.86 16.31 5.35
C GLN A 22 25.61 15.01 5.07
N GLY A 23 26.84 14.89 5.54
CA GLY A 23 27.63 13.66 5.42
C GLY A 23 26.99 12.49 6.14
N TYR A 24 26.39 12.72 7.31
CA TYR A 24 25.66 11.70 8.05
C TYR A 24 24.39 11.28 7.32
N GLU A 25 23.61 12.22 6.75
CA GLU A 25 22.42 11.89 5.95
C GLU A 25 22.79 11.04 4.72
N LEU A 26 23.82 11.45 3.97
CA LEU A 26 24.30 10.69 2.81
C LEU A 26 24.77 9.27 3.20
N TYR A 27 25.43 9.12 4.34
CA TYR A 27 25.84 7.80 4.85
C TYR A 27 24.63 6.92 5.18
N GLN A 28 23.60 7.48 5.82
CA GLN A 28 22.36 6.77 6.13
C GLN A 28 21.62 6.35 4.86
N ASP A 29 21.53 7.22 3.87
CA ASP A 29 20.90 6.94 2.58
C ASP A 29 21.64 5.84 1.80
N ASP A 30 22.98 5.88 1.79
CA ASP A 30 23.78 4.84 1.13
C ASP A 30 23.63 3.48 1.84
N ARG A 31 23.61 3.47 3.16
CA ARG A 31 23.35 2.26 3.96
C ARG A 31 21.94 1.71 3.66
N TYR A 32 20.94 2.56 3.57
CA TYR A 32 19.58 2.19 3.21
C TYR A 32 19.49 1.63 1.79
N ASN A 33 20.11 2.32 0.82
CA ASN A 33 20.15 1.90 -0.57
C ASN A 33 20.88 0.56 -0.78
N ARG A 34 21.93 0.30 -0.02
CA ARG A 34 22.60 -1.03 -0.02
C ARG A 34 21.66 -2.14 0.47
N ARG A 35 20.91 -1.89 1.55
CA ARG A 35 19.90 -2.86 2.05
C ARG A 35 18.75 -3.06 1.04
N LEU A 36 18.33 -2.02 0.33
CA LEU A 36 17.33 -2.14 -0.75
C LEU A 36 17.82 -3.02 -1.90
N ARG A 37 19.06 -2.88 -2.31
CA ARG A 37 19.65 -3.73 -3.36
C ARG A 37 19.69 -5.21 -2.97
N GLN A 38 19.77 -5.50 -1.70
CA GLN A 38 19.84 -6.85 -1.14
C GLN A 38 18.53 -7.24 -0.44
N ILE A 39 17.40 -6.67 -0.85
CA ILE A 39 16.13 -6.79 -0.12
C ILE A 39 15.67 -8.24 0.04
N ASP A 40 16.00 -9.11 -0.90
CA ASP A 40 15.60 -10.51 -0.86
C ASP A 40 16.31 -11.28 0.28
N THR A 41 17.51 -10.85 0.66
CA THR A 41 18.30 -11.46 1.75
C THR A 41 18.04 -10.82 3.11
N VAL A 42 17.38 -9.66 3.16
CA VAL A 42 17.11 -8.96 4.42
C VAL A 42 16.15 -9.80 5.27
N LYS A 43 16.59 -10.20 6.45
CA LYS A 43 15.72 -10.78 7.47
C LYS A 43 14.86 -9.66 8.07
N THR A 44 13.56 -9.89 8.16
CA THR A 44 12.63 -8.94 8.77
C THR A 44 12.50 -9.28 10.25
N GLU A 45 13.37 -8.69 11.04
CA GLU A 45 13.37 -8.76 12.51
C GLU A 45 12.54 -7.61 13.10
N ASP A 46 12.32 -7.64 14.41
CA ASP A 46 11.44 -6.65 15.05
C ASP A 46 11.94 -5.21 15.00
N ASP A 47 13.23 -4.98 14.79
CA ASP A 47 13.86 -3.65 14.65
C ASP A 47 14.00 -3.19 13.19
N THR A 48 13.50 -3.95 12.23
CA THR A 48 13.64 -3.60 10.81
C THR A 48 12.84 -2.35 10.46
N ASP A 49 13.50 -1.40 9.77
CA ASP A 49 12.88 -0.17 9.28
C ASP A 49 11.60 -0.48 8.46
N PRO A 50 10.44 0.13 8.80
CA PRO A 50 9.19 -0.07 8.08
C PRO A 50 9.29 0.17 6.57
N ARG A 51 10.19 1.06 6.11
CA ARG A 51 10.43 1.32 4.69
C ARG A 51 11.05 0.11 3.98
N LEU A 52 12.01 -0.57 4.63
CA LEU A 52 12.60 -1.81 4.10
C LEU A 52 11.59 -2.95 4.10
N MET A 53 10.78 -3.06 5.16
CA MET A 53 9.69 -4.04 5.20
C MET A 53 8.69 -3.80 4.06
N ALA A 54 8.33 -2.54 3.78
CA ALA A 54 7.46 -2.17 2.67
C ALA A 54 8.04 -2.58 1.30
N ALA A 55 9.33 -2.30 1.08
CA ALA A 55 10.01 -2.68 -0.15
C ALA A 55 10.05 -4.20 -0.34
N LYS A 56 10.34 -4.96 0.72
CA LYS A 56 10.30 -6.43 0.69
C LYS A 56 8.90 -6.96 0.45
N ALA A 57 7.89 -6.36 1.07
CA ALA A 57 6.49 -6.72 0.83
C ALA A 57 6.09 -6.52 -0.64
N GLY A 58 6.52 -5.42 -1.27
CA GLY A 58 6.34 -5.18 -2.70
C GLY A 58 6.97 -6.28 -3.57
N ARG A 59 8.20 -6.70 -3.26
CA ARG A 59 8.86 -7.82 -3.94
C ARG A 59 8.11 -9.13 -3.78
N LEU A 60 7.63 -9.42 -2.57
CA LEU A 60 6.81 -10.60 -2.29
C LEU A 60 5.49 -10.58 -3.08
N ALA A 61 4.84 -9.43 -3.16
CA ALA A 61 3.62 -9.25 -3.95
C ALA A 61 3.87 -9.51 -5.44
N SER A 62 4.93 -8.93 -6.00
CA SER A 62 5.33 -9.13 -7.40
C SER A 62 5.69 -10.59 -7.71
N ALA A 63 6.20 -11.33 -6.72
CA ALA A 63 6.48 -12.77 -6.82
C ALA A 63 5.24 -13.65 -6.57
N GLY A 64 4.05 -13.07 -6.47
CA GLY A 64 2.80 -13.81 -6.22
C GLY A 64 2.63 -14.32 -4.78
N GLN A 65 3.52 -13.97 -3.87
CA GLN A 65 3.47 -14.39 -2.46
C GLN A 65 2.58 -13.47 -1.62
N TRP A 66 1.32 -13.34 -2.03
CA TRP A 66 0.37 -12.37 -1.50
C TRP A 66 0.24 -12.41 0.04
N HIS A 67 0.05 -13.60 0.63
CA HIS A 67 -0.11 -13.72 2.08
C HIS A 67 1.10 -13.20 2.87
N LYS A 68 2.32 -13.46 2.35
CA LYS A 68 3.55 -12.95 2.98
C LYS A 68 3.67 -11.43 2.82
N ALA A 69 3.31 -10.91 1.65
CA ALA A 69 3.30 -9.47 1.39
C ALA A 69 2.35 -8.74 2.34
N VAL A 70 1.10 -9.19 2.47
CA VAL A 70 0.10 -8.61 3.37
C VAL A 70 0.59 -8.63 4.82
N ARG A 71 1.05 -9.81 5.30
CA ARG A 71 1.54 -9.94 6.68
C ARG A 71 2.67 -8.97 6.97
N LEU A 72 3.65 -8.88 6.07
CA LEU A 72 4.79 -8.00 6.24
C LEU A 72 4.40 -6.51 6.19
N THR A 73 3.45 -6.15 5.30
CA THR A 73 2.94 -4.77 5.24
C THR A 73 2.16 -4.40 6.51
N LEU A 74 1.38 -5.32 7.08
CA LEU A 74 0.69 -5.12 8.36
C LEU A 74 1.68 -4.89 9.50
N GLN A 75 2.74 -5.70 9.60
CA GLN A 75 3.80 -5.53 10.59
C GLN A 75 4.50 -4.18 10.43
N ALA A 76 4.85 -3.80 9.21
CA ALA A 76 5.44 -2.50 8.90
C ALA A 76 4.50 -1.34 9.29
N LYS A 77 3.20 -1.45 8.96
CA LYS A 77 2.20 -0.42 9.27
C LYS A 77 2.02 -0.23 10.78
N ALA A 78 2.11 -1.29 11.57
CA ALA A 78 2.00 -1.20 13.03
C ALA A 78 3.15 -0.40 13.66
N LYS A 79 4.32 -0.36 13.02
CA LYS A 79 5.53 0.35 13.49
C LYS A 79 5.70 1.73 12.86
N ALA A 80 4.91 2.05 11.85
CA ALA A 80 5.07 3.27 11.06
C ALA A 80 4.11 4.37 11.49
N GLU A 81 4.59 5.61 11.33
CA GLU A 81 3.81 6.82 11.58
C GLU A 81 3.86 7.76 10.37
N GLY A 82 3.02 8.79 10.39
CA GLY A 82 2.99 9.86 9.40
C GLY A 82 2.91 9.34 7.95
N ARG A 83 3.75 9.89 7.08
CA ARG A 83 3.77 9.58 5.65
C ARG A 83 4.08 8.12 5.32
N ILE A 84 4.89 7.46 6.16
CA ILE A 84 5.21 6.04 5.94
C ILE A 84 3.98 5.19 6.21
N ARG A 85 3.27 5.45 7.29
CA ARG A 85 2.02 4.77 7.63
C ARG A 85 0.96 4.97 6.55
N GLN A 86 0.84 6.19 6.02
CA GLN A 86 -0.06 6.50 4.90
C GLN A 86 0.23 5.62 3.68
N LYS A 87 1.50 5.55 3.25
CA LYS A 87 1.91 4.72 2.10
C LYS A 87 1.66 3.24 2.33
N LEU A 88 1.88 2.75 3.56
CA LEU A 88 1.61 1.35 3.91
C LEU A 88 0.12 1.03 3.94
N ALA A 89 -0.71 1.95 4.41
CA ALA A 89 -2.16 1.83 4.33
C ALA A 89 -2.64 1.80 2.87
N TYR A 90 -2.12 2.69 2.01
CA TYR A 90 -2.37 2.67 0.58
C TYR A 90 -1.98 1.32 -0.05
N ASN A 91 -0.77 0.83 0.23
CA ASN A 91 -0.28 -0.44 -0.31
C ASN A 91 -1.14 -1.64 0.14
N LEU A 92 -1.56 -1.67 1.41
CA LEU A 92 -2.48 -2.71 1.89
C LEU A 92 -3.82 -2.66 1.17
N GLY A 93 -4.39 -1.47 1.03
CA GLY A 93 -5.64 -1.27 0.32
C GLY A 93 -5.58 -1.77 -1.12
N THR A 94 -4.52 -1.44 -1.84
CA THR A 94 -4.29 -1.91 -3.22
C THR A 94 -4.04 -3.41 -3.30
N LEU A 95 -3.30 -4.00 -2.36
CA LEU A 95 -3.09 -5.46 -2.30
C LEU A 95 -4.41 -6.20 -2.13
N TYR A 96 -5.27 -5.76 -1.21
CA TYR A 96 -6.58 -6.36 -0.99
C TYR A 96 -7.52 -6.17 -2.19
N LEU A 97 -7.50 -4.98 -2.81
CA LEU A 97 -8.30 -4.67 -3.98
C LEU A 97 -7.93 -5.57 -5.18
N HIS A 98 -6.63 -5.73 -5.41
CA HIS A 98 -6.11 -6.59 -6.47
C HIS A 98 -6.47 -8.06 -6.25
N GLU A 99 -6.35 -8.56 -5.03
CA GLU A 99 -6.69 -9.94 -4.70
C GLU A 99 -8.20 -10.18 -4.80
N ALA A 100 -9.03 -9.20 -4.40
CA ALA A 100 -10.48 -9.26 -4.59
C ALA A 100 -10.85 -9.38 -6.08
N ALA A 101 -10.23 -8.56 -6.94
CA ALA A 101 -10.44 -8.61 -8.38
C ALA A 101 -10.03 -9.96 -8.98
N LYS A 102 -8.88 -10.49 -8.56
CA LYS A 102 -8.39 -11.80 -8.99
C LYS A 102 -9.36 -12.93 -8.62
N HIS A 103 -9.82 -12.98 -7.37
CA HIS A 103 -10.82 -13.98 -6.93
C HIS A 103 -12.13 -13.85 -7.70
N TRP A 104 -12.59 -12.62 -7.94
CA TRP A 104 -13.78 -12.40 -8.73
C TRP A 104 -13.64 -12.91 -10.17
N GLN A 105 -12.50 -12.65 -10.81
CA GLN A 105 -12.23 -13.12 -12.17
C GLN A 105 -12.11 -14.65 -12.28
N GLN A 106 -11.54 -15.30 -11.25
CA GLN A 106 -11.28 -16.74 -11.26
C GLN A 106 -12.50 -17.57 -10.84
N SER A 107 -13.23 -17.12 -9.85
CA SER A 107 -14.27 -17.94 -9.17
C SER A 107 -15.64 -17.26 -9.16
N GLY A 108 -15.72 -15.97 -9.48
CA GLY A 108 -16.98 -15.24 -9.51
C GLY A 108 -17.79 -15.37 -8.22
N VAL A 109 -19.05 -15.75 -8.36
CA VAL A 109 -19.99 -15.89 -7.24
C VAL A 109 -19.62 -16.98 -6.22
N TRP A 110 -18.77 -17.94 -6.59
CA TRP A 110 -18.36 -19.02 -5.69
C TRP A 110 -17.48 -18.50 -4.55
N ASP A 111 -16.69 -17.47 -4.82
CA ASP A 111 -15.83 -16.81 -3.82
C ASP A 111 -16.43 -15.49 -3.28
N TYR A 112 -17.74 -15.29 -3.44
CA TYR A 112 -18.42 -14.04 -3.08
C TYR A 112 -18.06 -13.51 -1.70
N SER A 113 -18.15 -14.35 -0.66
CA SER A 113 -17.85 -13.94 0.72
C SER A 113 -16.41 -13.46 0.89
N ARG A 114 -15.46 -14.12 0.22
CA ARG A 114 -14.06 -13.73 0.23
C ARG A 114 -13.85 -12.39 -0.47
N VAL A 115 -14.46 -12.20 -1.64
CA VAL A 115 -14.39 -10.95 -2.40
C VAL A 115 -14.93 -9.78 -1.59
N VAL A 116 -16.10 -9.94 -0.96
CA VAL A 116 -16.70 -8.90 -0.09
C VAL A 116 -15.79 -8.56 1.08
N THR A 117 -15.20 -9.57 1.73
CA THR A 117 -14.26 -9.37 2.84
C THR A 117 -13.01 -8.59 2.38
N LEU A 118 -12.41 -9.01 1.27
CA LEU A 118 -11.23 -8.34 0.71
C LEU A 118 -11.53 -6.90 0.29
N LEU A 119 -12.69 -6.63 -0.32
CA LEU A 119 -13.14 -5.28 -0.64
C LEU A 119 -13.36 -4.43 0.62
N GLY A 120 -13.89 -5.03 1.69
CA GLY A 120 -14.03 -4.36 2.99
C GLY A 120 -12.68 -3.91 3.54
N LEU A 121 -11.69 -4.83 3.57
CA LEU A 121 -10.33 -4.54 4.01
C LEU A 121 -9.62 -3.50 3.10
N ALA A 122 -9.86 -3.57 1.79
CA ALA A 122 -9.35 -2.57 0.85
C ALA A 122 -9.89 -1.18 1.17
N ARG A 123 -11.20 -1.05 1.32
CA ARG A 123 -11.86 0.23 1.66
C ARG A 123 -11.40 0.82 2.98
N GLU A 124 -11.23 -0.01 4.01
CA GLU A 124 -10.74 0.42 5.31
C GLU A 124 -9.33 1.02 5.21
N ASN A 125 -8.41 0.31 4.58
CA ASN A 125 -7.03 0.75 4.45
C ASN A 125 -6.90 1.97 3.51
N LEU A 126 -7.66 2.03 2.43
CA LEU A 126 -7.68 3.20 1.53
C LEU A 126 -8.29 4.44 2.21
N ARG A 127 -9.32 4.29 3.05
CA ARG A 127 -9.83 5.40 3.88
C ARG A 127 -8.77 5.90 4.86
N GLU A 128 -8.02 5.00 5.50
CA GLU A 128 -6.92 5.38 6.38
C GLU A 128 -5.86 6.18 5.59
N ALA A 129 -5.49 5.71 4.40
CA ALA A 129 -4.52 6.40 3.53
C ALA A 129 -4.98 7.81 3.16
N VAL A 130 -6.24 7.98 2.71
CA VAL A 130 -6.82 9.28 2.37
C VAL A 130 -6.94 10.18 3.59
N ARG A 131 -7.26 9.63 4.77
CA ARG A 131 -7.34 10.42 6.01
C ARG A 131 -5.97 10.97 6.42
N LEU A 132 -4.90 10.19 6.21
CA LEU A 132 -3.53 10.58 6.55
C LEU A 132 -2.92 11.53 5.52
N ASP A 133 -3.33 11.44 4.27
CA ASP A 133 -2.92 12.35 3.17
C ASP A 133 -4.11 12.55 2.22
N PRO A 134 -4.92 13.58 2.45
CA PRO A 134 -6.08 13.89 1.59
C PRO A 134 -5.73 14.29 0.16
N ASP A 135 -4.50 14.71 -0.08
CA ASP A 135 -4.04 15.18 -1.40
C ASP A 135 -3.46 14.05 -2.26
N ASP A 136 -3.34 12.83 -1.71
CA ASP A 136 -2.93 11.66 -2.48
C ASP A 136 -4.05 11.24 -3.44
N LEU A 137 -3.93 11.69 -4.70
CA LEU A 137 -4.89 11.39 -5.77
C LEU A 137 -5.02 9.89 -6.05
N ASN A 138 -3.93 9.12 -5.90
CA ASN A 138 -3.96 7.67 -6.12
C ASN A 138 -4.78 6.96 -5.03
N ALA A 139 -4.62 7.38 -3.78
CA ALA A 139 -5.39 6.84 -2.66
C ALA A 139 -6.89 7.17 -2.81
N ARG A 140 -7.21 8.40 -3.20
CA ARG A 140 -8.60 8.82 -3.48
C ARG A 140 -9.22 8.03 -4.64
N TYR A 141 -8.50 7.93 -5.76
CA TYR A 141 -8.97 7.19 -6.93
C TYR A 141 -9.24 5.70 -6.59
N ASN A 142 -8.30 5.04 -5.91
CA ASN A 142 -8.46 3.64 -5.56
C ASN A 142 -9.57 3.42 -4.52
N LEU A 143 -9.78 4.37 -3.60
CA LEU A 143 -10.91 4.32 -2.68
C LEU A 143 -12.23 4.47 -3.41
N GLU A 144 -12.34 5.44 -4.31
CA GLU A 144 -13.53 5.63 -5.12
C GLU A 144 -13.84 4.40 -5.97
N TYR A 145 -12.81 3.85 -6.62
CA TYR A 145 -12.94 2.60 -7.37
C TYR A 145 -13.43 1.45 -6.48
N ALA A 146 -12.81 1.24 -5.31
CA ALA A 146 -13.22 0.20 -4.37
C ALA A 146 -14.66 0.39 -3.85
N LEU A 147 -15.14 1.64 -3.72
CA LEU A 147 -16.51 1.94 -3.32
C LEU A 147 -17.54 1.65 -4.42
N ARG A 148 -17.16 1.84 -5.69
CA ARG A 148 -18.01 1.56 -6.85
C ARG A 148 -18.13 0.08 -7.17
N ILE A 149 -17.07 -0.71 -6.87
CA ILE A 149 -17.12 -2.17 -7.05
C ILE A 149 -17.97 -2.76 -5.94
N GLN A 150 -19.17 -3.21 -6.30
CA GLN A 150 -20.01 -4.00 -5.43
C GLN A 150 -20.38 -5.28 -6.17
N PRO A 151 -19.93 -6.45 -5.69
CA PRO A 151 -20.39 -7.71 -6.23
C PRO A 151 -21.91 -7.76 -6.09
N PRO A 152 -22.66 -8.29 -7.09
CA PRO A 152 -24.09 -8.44 -6.97
C PRO A 152 -24.42 -9.27 -5.73
N PRO A 153 -25.50 -8.95 -4.99
CA PRO A 153 -25.88 -9.70 -3.81
C PRO A 153 -26.08 -11.17 -4.19
N ARG A 154 -25.61 -12.07 -3.33
CA ARG A 154 -25.86 -13.49 -3.49
C ARG A 154 -27.37 -13.71 -3.40
N GLU A 155 -28.00 -14.12 -4.47
CA GLU A 155 -29.41 -14.45 -4.44
C GLU A 155 -29.63 -15.57 -3.41
N SER A 156 -30.38 -15.26 -2.36
CA SER A 156 -30.70 -16.18 -1.27
C SER A 156 -31.84 -17.15 -1.63
N GLN A 157 -32.36 -17.06 -2.88
CA GLN A 157 -33.41 -17.96 -3.39
C GLN A 157 -32.85 -18.74 -4.59
N PRO A 158 -33.20 -20.03 -4.72
CA PRO A 158 -32.95 -20.75 -5.96
C PRO A 158 -33.72 -20.00 -7.06
N ALA A 159 -32.98 -19.36 -7.96
CA ALA A 159 -33.55 -18.67 -9.10
C ALA A 159 -34.48 -19.67 -9.80
N LYS A 160 -35.78 -19.38 -9.86
CA LYS A 160 -36.64 -19.98 -10.87
C LYS A 160 -36.06 -19.53 -12.21
N TRP A 161 -35.30 -20.39 -12.82
CA TRP A 161 -34.69 -20.19 -14.13
C TRP A 161 -35.76 -19.94 -15.18
N GLN A 162 -36.17 -18.71 -15.31
CA GLN A 162 -36.84 -18.21 -16.49
C GLN A 162 -35.80 -17.35 -17.23
N GLY A 163 -35.04 -18.00 -18.07
CA GLY A 163 -34.49 -17.58 -19.35
C GLY A 163 -33.93 -16.17 -19.59
N HIS A 164 -33.65 -15.35 -18.57
CA HIS A 164 -33.02 -14.06 -18.77
C HIS A 164 -31.59 -14.11 -18.27
N LYS A 165 -30.65 -14.25 -19.21
CA LYS A 165 -29.24 -13.89 -19.00
C LYS A 165 -29.19 -12.39 -18.70
N SER A 166 -29.37 -11.98 -17.44
CA SER A 166 -28.96 -10.66 -17.03
C SER A 166 -27.45 -10.60 -17.12
N SER A 167 -26.94 -9.78 -18.01
CA SER A 167 -25.52 -9.60 -18.23
C SER A 167 -24.88 -9.00 -16.98
N VAL A 168 -24.31 -9.84 -16.15
CA VAL A 168 -23.54 -9.50 -14.94
C VAL A 168 -22.29 -8.63 -15.28
N PHE A 169 -22.01 -8.45 -16.57
CA PHE A 169 -20.87 -7.69 -17.09
C PHE A 169 -21.06 -6.17 -17.15
N ALA A 170 -22.23 -5.65 -16.81
CA ALA A 170 -22.53 -4.22 -17.01
C ALA A 170 -21.98 -3.28 -15.91
N THR A 171 -21.39 -3.81 -14.83
CA THR A 171 -21.00 -2.99 -13.67
C THR A 171 -19.51 -2.89 -13.39
N LEU A 172 -18.65 -3.46 -14.24
CA LEU A 172 -17.20 -3.24 -14.17
C LEU A 172 -16.79 -2.15 -15.15
N PRO A 173 -16.43 -0.93 -14.70
CA PRO A 173 -15.84 0.06 -15.57
C PRO A 173 -14.53 -0.48 -16.13
N GLY A 174 -14.44 -0.64 -17.45
CA GLY A 174 -13.24 -1.12 -18.13
C GLY A 174 -13.29 -2.53 -18.70
N ALA A 175 -14.39 -3.29 -18.54
CA ALA A 175 -14.57 -4.51 -19.31
C ALA A 175 -14.88 -4.16 -20.78
N PRO A 176 -14.14 -4.69 -21.78
CA PRO A 176 -14.47 -4.45 -23.18
C PRO A 176 -15.88 -4.99 -23.47
N ARG A 177 -16.74 -4.14 -24.03
CA ARG A 177 -18.03 -4.57 -24.60
C ARG A 177 -17.77 -5.47 -25.80
N GLY A 178 -17.71 -6.78 -25.58
CA GLY A 178 -17.83 -7.78 -26.61
C GLY A 178 -19.29 -8.19 -26.73
N GLY A 179 -20.00 -7.58 -27.65
CA GLY A 179 -21.21 -8.14 -28.20
C GLY A 179 -20.87 -8.95 -29.45
N PRO A 180 -21.76 -9.89 -29.90
CA PRO A 180 -21.57 -10.65 -31.13
C PRO A 180 -21.54 -9.74 -32.33
#